data_ae8ae82ab1b1e536578b72bf29e997b5
#
_entry.id   ae8ae82ab1b1e536578b72bf29e997b5
#
_cell.length_a   1.000
_cell.length_b   1.000
_cell.length_c   1.000
_cell.angle_alpha   90.00
_cell.angle_beta   90.00
_cell.angle_gamma   90.00
#
_symmetry.space_group_name_H-M   'P 1'
#
loop_
_entity.id
_entity.type
_entity.pdbx_description
1 polymer ?
#
loop_
_entity_poly.entity_id
_entity_poly.type
_entity_poly.pdbx_seq_one_letter_code
_entity_poly.pdbx_strand_id
1 'polypeptide(L)'
;MAFAETFKALSDPVRRQILELLKKGALSAGEIASHFDMTGATISYHLKILKQADLIFESREKNYIYYQLNTTVLEEFLLWISTLKGDTSNAERE
;
A
#
# COMPACT_ATOMS: atom_id res chain seq x y z
N MET A 1 4.39 10.38 14.75
CA MET A 1 4.24 10.29 13.64
C MET A 1 3.93 9.06 13.22
N ALA A 2 3.44 8.90 12.37
CA ALA A 2 2.70 7.80 12.22
C ALA A 2 3.08 6.92 11.12
N PHE A 3 4.30 6.65 10.95
CA PHE A 3 4.69 5.72 9.92
C PHE A 3 4.91 4.30 10.40
N ALA A 4 4.61 4.02 11.68
CA ALA A 4 4.80 2.66 12.19
C ALA A 4 3.96 1.66 11.38
N GLU A 5 2.72 2.01 11.10
CA GLU A 5 1.87 1.11 10.31
C GLU A 5 2.38 0.99 8.88
N THR A 6 2.91 2.08 8.34
CA THR A 6 3.46 2.07 6.99
C THR A 6 4.63 1.11 6.92
N PHE A 7 5.56 1.18 7.87
CA PHE A 7 6.70 0.28 7.89
C PHE A 7 6.25 -1.17 8.01
N LYS A 8 5.29 -1.42 8.91
CA LYS A 8 4.79 -2.76 9.09
C LYS A 8 4.19 -3.30 7.80
N ALA A 9 3.38 -2.49 7.14
CA ALA A 9 2.73 -2.93 5.92
C ALA A 9 3.74 -3.21 4.82
N LEU A 10 4.76 -2.38 4.70
CA LEU A 10 5.74 -2.51 3.62
C LEU A 10 6.82 -3.55 3.90
N SER A 11 6.85 -4.11 5.10
CA SER A 11 7.91 -5.07 5.45
C SER A 11 7.70 -6.44 4.84
N ASP A 12 6.54 -6.74 4.32
CA ASP A 12 6.22 -8.07 3.81
C ASP A 12 6.18 -8.05 2.28
N PRO A 13 6.86 -8.98 1.62
CA PRO A 13 6.92 -8.96 0.15
C PRO A 13 5.56 -9.18 -0.51
N VAL A 14 4.67 -9.97 0.10
CA VAL A 14 3.35 -10.19 -0.49
C VAL A 14 2.57 -8.87 -0.48
N ARG A 15 2.65 -8.12 0.61
CA ARG A 15 1.95 -6.85 0.68
C ARG A 15 2.51 -5.85 -0.34
N ARG A 16 3.82 -5.85 -0.54
CA ARG A 16 4.40 -5.00 -1.59
C ARG A 16 3.92 -5.41 -2.98
N GLN A 17 3.77 -6.73 -3.22
CA GLN A 17 3.24 -7.19 -4.50
C GLN A 17 1.79 -6.78 -4.70
N ILE A 18 0.99 -6.79 -3.64
CA ILE A 18 -0.38 -6.33 -3.74
C ILE A 18 -0.42 -4.87 -4.17
N LEU A 19 0.42 -4.04 -3.57
CA LEU A 19 0.48 -2.65 -3.98
C LEU A 19 0.89 -2.50 -5.44
N GLU A 20 1.83 -3.32 -5.90
CA GLU A 20 2.22 -3.31 -7.30
C GLU A 20 1.05 -3.65 -8.22
N LEU A 21 0.25 -4.63 -7.83
CA LEU A 21 -0.91 -4.99 -8.63
C LEU A 21 -1.90 -3.84 -8.74
N LEU A 22 -2.05 -3.08 -7.68
CA LEU A 22 -3.03 -2.00 -7.64
C LEU A 22 -2.58 -0.75 -8.39
N LYS A 23 -1.34 -0.72 -8.83
CA LYS A 23 -0.85 0.44 -9.58
C LYS A 23 -1.65 0.69 -10.85
N LYS A 24 -2.23 -0.35 -11.42
CA LYS A 24 -2.94 -0.20 -12.68
C LYS A 24 -4.43 0.08 -12.50
N GLY A 25 -4.90 0.07 -11.28
CA GLY A 25 -6.30 0.37 -11.02
C GLY A 25 -6.87 -0.53 -9.96
N ALA A 26 -8.13 -0.32 -9.65
CA ALA A 26 -8.81 -1.07 -8.60
C ALA A 26 -8.96 -2.53 -8.97
N LEU A 27 -8.84 -3.40 -7.98
CA LEU A 27 -9.04 -4.84 -8.16
C LEU A 27 -9.91 -5.35 -7.02
N SER A 28 -10.72 -6.36 -7.32
CA SER A 28 -11.48 -7.03 -6.26
C SER A 28 -10.58 -7.94 -5.46
N ALA A 29 -11.04 -8.35 -4.29
CA ALA A 29 -10.27 -9.28 -3.47
C ALA A 29 -9.99 -10.58 -4.24
N GLY A 30 -10.96 -11.08 -4.98
CA GLY A 30 -10.75 -12.29 -5.77
C GLY A 30 -9.70 -12.12 -6.85
N GLU A 31 -9.73 -10.97 -7.52
CA GLU A 31 -8.72 -10.69 -8.53
C GLU A 31 -7.33 -10.61 -7.92
N ILE A 32 -7.21 -9.99 -6.78
CA ILE A 32 -5.92 -9.93 -6.09
C ILE A 32 -5.47 -11.34 -5.73
N ALA A 33 -6.36 -12.12 -5.11
CA ALA A 33 -6.02 -13.46 -4.66
C ALA A 33 -5.59 -14.36 -5.81
N SER A 34 -6.10 -14.14 -7.00
CA SER A 34 -5.77 -14.98 -8.14
C SER A 34 -4.29 -14.89 -8.53
N HIS A 35 -3.59 -13.89 -8.05
CA HIS A 35 -2.18 -13.73 -8.35
C HIS A 35 -1.27 -14.45 -7.35
N PHE A 36 -1.85 -15.07 -6.34
CA PHE A 36 -1.06 -15.69 -5.28
C PHE A 36 -1.50 -17.12 -5.04
N ASP A 37 -0.57 -17.93 -4.57
CA ASP A 37 -0.88 -19.31 -4.20
C ASP A 37 -1.06 -19.33 -2.69
N MET A 38 -2.10 -18.71 -2.21
CA MET A 38 -2.37 -18.54 -0.78
C MET A 38 -3.85 -18.65 -0.54
N THR A 39 -4.22 -18.96 0.70
CA THR A 39 -5.63 -19.00 1.05
C THR A 39 -6.23 -17.61 1.04
N GLY A 40 -7.54 -17.56 0.87
CA GLY A 40 -8.25 -16.29 0.94
C GLY A 40 -8.07 -15.61 2.29
N ALA A 41 -8.00 -16.40 3.37
CA ALA A 41 -7.79 -15.83 4.70
C ALA A 41 -6.46 -15.12 4.81
N THR A 42 -5.41 -15.70 4.21
CA THR A 42 -4.09 -15.06 4.23
C THR A 42 -4.09 -13.77 3.43
N ILE A 43 -4.72 -13.78 2.26
CA ILE A 43 -4.83 -12.55 1.47
C ILE A 43 -5.62 -11.50 2.23
N SER A 44 -6.72 -11.88 2.87
CA SER A 44 -7.52 -10.93 3.64
C SER A 44 -6.72 -10.32 4.79
N TYR A 45 -5.87 -11.11 5.42
CA TYR A 45 -5.00 -10.61 6.47
C TYR A 45 -4.07 -9.52 5.94
N HIS A 46 -3.47 -9.76 4.79
CA HIS A 46 -2.57 -8.76 4.21
C HIS A 46 -3.33 -7.49 3.79
N LEU A 47 -4.53 -7.65 3.25
CA LEU A 47 -5.33 -6.49 2.88
C LEU A 47 -5.73 -5.68 4.10
N LYS A 48 -6.01 -6.35 5.21
CA LYS A 48 -6.35 -5.65 6.45
C LYS A 48 -5.19 -4.80 6.93
N ILE A 49 -3.98 -5.35 6.89
CA ILE A 49 -2.80 -4.60 7.32
C ILE A 49 -2.56 -3.39 6.42
N LEU A 50 -2.71 -3.57 5.11
CA LEU A 50 -2.56 -2.45 4.18
C LEU A 50 -3.61 -1.38 4.41
N LYS A 51 -4.84 -1.78 4.72
CA LYS A 51 -5.89 -0.81 5.03
C LYS A 51 -5.61 -0.06 6.32
N GLN A 52 -5.12 -0.76 7.34
CA GLN A 52 -4.82 -0.12 8.61
C GLN A 52 -3.71 0.91 8.47
N ALA A 53 -2.83 0.72 7.49
CA ALA A 53 -1.78 1.69 7.22
C ALA A 53 -2.24 2.80 6.27
N ASP A 54 -3.49 2.75 5.84
CA ASP A 54 -4.05 3.70 4.88
C ASP A 54 -3.29 3.73 3.55
N LEU A 55 -2.72 2.59 3.17
CA LEU A 55 -2.05 2.48 1.88
C LEU A 55 -3.00 2.05 0.78
N ILE A 56 -4.13 1.49 1.17
CA ILE A 56 -5.21 1.16 0.24
C ILE A 56 -6.51 1.54 0.90
N PHE A 57 -7.53 1.73 0.08
CA PHE A 57 -8.88 1.83 0.64
C PHE A 57 -9.79 0.94 -0.19
N GLU A 58 -10.91 0.60 0.41
CA GLU A 58 -11.85 -0.28 -0.26
C GLU A 58 -13.10 0.48 -0.65
N SER A 59 -13.72 0.04 -1.70
CA SER A 59 -15.02 0.56 -2.09
C SER A 59 -15.90 -0.64 -2.41
N ARG A 60 -17.18 -0.46 -2.23
CA ARG A 60 -18.12 -1.54 -2.46
C ARG A 60 -18.96 -1.21 -3.67
N GLU A 61 -19.03 -2.13 -4.63
CA GLU A 61 -19.87 -1.98 -5.77
C GLU A 61 -20.68 -3.23 -5.93
N LYS A 62 -21.98 -3.11 -5.81
CA LYS A 62 -22.87 -4.26 -5.88
C LYS A 62 -22.45 -5.30 -4.86
N ASN A 63 -22.08 -6.48 -5.32
CA ASN A 63 -21.70 -7.55 -4.41
C ASN A 63 -20.21 -7.70 -4.23
N TYR A 64 -19.43 -6.78 -4.78
CA TYR A 64 -17.98 -6.91 -4.74
C TYR A 64 -17.35 -5.81 -3.93
N ILE A 65 -16.23 -6.14 -3.32
CA ILE A 65 -15.39 -5.16 -2.64
C ILE A 65 -14.16 -4.99 -3.52
N TYR A 66 -13.87 -3.74 -3.85
CA TYR A 66 -12.68 -3.40 -4.65
C TYR A 66 -11.70 -2.63 -3.79
N TYR A 67 -10.44 -2.81 -4.10
CA TYR A 67 -9.34 -2.15 -3.39
C TYR A 67 -8.57 -1.30 -4.39
N GLN A 68 -8.08 -0.14 -3.93
CA GLN A 68 -7.22 0.67 -4.77
C GLN A 68 -6.22 1.41 -3.91
N LEU A 69 -5.14 1.86 -4.54
CA LEU A 69 -4.09 2.56 -3.82
C LEU A 69 -4.61 3.88 -3.27
N ASN A 70 -4.14 4.18 -2.07
CA ASN A 70 -4.31 5.50 -1.50
C ASN A 70 -2.92 6.11 -1.46
N THR A 71 -2.63 7.04 -2.33
CA THR A 71 -1.28 7.55 -2.47
C THR A 71 -0.93 8.64 -1.46
N THR A 72 -1.88 9.10 -0.67
CA THR A 72 -1.63 10.19 0.27
C THR A 72 -0.54 9.83 1.27
N VAL A 73 -0.66 8.65 1.90
CA VAL A 73 0.34 8.23 2.88
C VAL A 73 1.68 7.99 2.21
N LEU A 74 1.65 7.41 1.00
CA LEU A 74 2.90 7.17 0.28
C LEU A 74 3.61 8.48 -0.03
N GLU A 75 2.87 9.51 -0.39
CA GLU A 75 3.45 10.82 -0.65
C GLU A 75 4.06 11.42 0.61
N GLU A 76 3.35 11.30 1.73
CA GLU A 76 3.88 11.78 3.00
C GLU A 76 5.13 11.03 3.41
N PHE A 77 5.11 9.71 3.21
CA PHE A 77 6.22 8.85 3.55
C PHE A 77 7.45 9.22 2.70
N LEU A 78 7.23 9.46 1.43
CA LEU A 78 8.30 9.86 0.54
C LEU A 78 8.91 11.19 0.96
N LEU A 79 8.08 12.14 1.36
CA LEU A 79 8.59 13.42 1.86
C LEU A 79 9.43 13.23 3.11
N TRP A 80 8.97 12.38 4.01
CA TRP A 80 9.75 12.14 5.22
C TRP A 80 11.10 11.51 4.90
N ILE A 81 11.11 10.51 3.99
CA ILE A 81 12.36 9.88 3.61
C ILE A 81 13.31 10.92 3.00
N SER A 82 12.78 11.85 2.24
CA SER A 82 13.65 12.83 1.61
C SER A 82 14.31 13.73 2.63
N THR A 83 13.70 13.93 3.80
CA THR A 83 14.38 14.71 4.84
C THR A 83 15.58 13.95 5.39
N LEU A 84 15.52 12.62 5.40
CA LEU A 84 16.66 11.84 5.86
C LEU A 84 17.81 11.92 4.87
N LYS A 85 17.51 12.17 3.61
CA LYS A 85 18.55 12.32 2.60
C LYS A 85 19.17 13.71 2.63
N GLY A 86 18.75 14.56 3.51
CA GLY A 86 19.34 15.87 3.58
C GLY A 86 18.70 16.85 2.64
N ASP A 87 17.45 16.65 2.36
CA ASP A 87 16.73 17.63 1.59
C ASP A 87 17.31 17.85 0.24
N THR A 88 17.12 16.90 -0.57
CA THR A 88 17.71 16.95 -1.87
C THR A 88 17.30 18.13 -2.67
N SER A 89 16.23 18.79 -2.33
CA SER A 89 15.84 19.90 -3.12
C SER A 89 16.83 21.01 -3.02
N ASN A 90 17.64 21.06 -1.96
CA ASN A 90 18.57 22.01 -1.93
C ASN A 90 19.84 21.48 -2.01
N ALA A 91 19.90 20.26 -2.14
CA ALA A 91 21.14 19.68 -2.24
C ALA A 91 21.86 20.23 -3.32
N GLU A 92 21.16 20.60 -4.09
CA GLU A 92 21.79 21.06 -4.95
C GLU A 92 22.35 22.17 -4.64
N ARG A 93 22.31 22.54 -3.91
CA ARG A 93 22.80 23.54 -3.56
C ARG A 93 23.90 23.40 -3.02
N GLU A 94 24.14 23.14 -2.92
CA GLU A 94 25.09 23.11 -2.54
C GLU A 94 25.60 22.74 -2.77
#